data_047b8f97bbd1df6a590af8444479867e
#
_entry.id   047b8f97bbd1df6a590af8444479867e
#
_cell.length_a   1.000
_cell.length_b   1.000
_cell.length_c   1.000
_cell.angle_alpha   90.00
_cell.angle_beta   90.00
_cell.angle_gamma   90.00
#
_symmetry.space_group_name_H-M   'P 1'
#
loop_
_entity.id
_entity.type
_entity.pdbx_description
1 polymer ?
#
loop_
_entity_poly.entity_id
_entity_poly.type
_entity_poly.pdbx_seq_one_letter_code
_entity_poly.pdbx_strand_id
1 'polypeptide(L)'
;DFVGSRGLGDVYKRQTLQEDSKAAGRWETSQGGEYFAAGVGGAITGRGADLLIIDDPHSEQDALSPTAMESAYEWYTSGPRQRLQPGAKIVLVMTRWSQKDLTGMLIKNQKEAKADQWHVVEFPAIMDHGSDEAKPVWPEYWKLEELEKVQATLPTGKWNAQWMQNPTAEEGAILKREWWRTYTSEEIPPVSYTHLRAH
;
A
#
# COMPACT_ATOMS: atom_id res chain seq x y z
N ASP A 1 23.14 22.54 -16.56
CA ASP A 1 24.21 21.53 -16.71
C ASP A 1 23.81 20.26 -16.00
N PHE A 2 23.27 19.33 -16.79
CA PHE A 2 22.85 18.01 -16.32
C PHE A 2 24.09 17.09 -16.24
N VAL A 3 24.77 17.09 -15.13
CA VAL A 3 25.95 16.23 -14.86
C VAL A 3 25.52 14.83 -14.35
N GLY A 4 24.24 14.44 -14.48
CA GLY A 4 23.71 13.24 -13.83
C GLY A 4 23.89 11.91 -14.55
N SER A 5 24.11 11.87 -15.85
CA SER A 5 24.05 10.60 -16.58
C SER A 5 25.38 9.82 -16.70
N ARG A 6 26.52 10.49 -16.52
CA ARG A 6 27.83 9.82 -16.60
C ARG A 6 28.22 9.08 -15.30
N GLY A 7 27.81 9.60 -14.14
CA GLY A 7 28.16 9.02 -12.84
C GLY A 7 27.44 7.69 -12.54
N LEU A 8 26.15 7.60 -12.81
CA LEU A 8 25.34 6.40 -12.55
C LEU A 8 25.73 5.24 -13.47
N GLY A 9 25.94 5.50 -14.75
CA GLY A 9 26.36 4.46 -15.70
C GLY A 9 27.73 3.86 -15.39
N ASP A 10 28.65 4.64 -14.85
CA ASP A 10 29.99 4.17 -14.47
C ASP A 10 29.99 3.42 -13.14
N VAL A 11 29.10 3.73 -12.20
CA VAL A 11 28.93 3.00 -10.94
C VAL A 11 28.38 1.60 -11.24
N TYR A 12 27.37 1.47 -12.06
CA TYR A 12 26.80 0.16 -12.45
C TYR A 12 27.78 -0.71 -13.24
N LYS A 13 28.66 -0.12 -14.06
CA LYS A 13 29.68 -0.85 -14.83
C LYS A 13 30.88 -1.32 -13.99
N ARG A 14 31.10 -0.74 -12.80
CA ARG A 14 32.24 -1.08 -11.93
C ARG A 14 31.93 -2.12 -10.87
N GLN A 15 30.65 -2.43 -10.65
CA GLN A 15 30.24 -3.47 -9.70
C GLN A 15 29.96 -4.77 -10.45
N THR A 16 30.63 -5.82 -10.03
CA THR A 16 30.37 -7.19 -10.46
C THR A 16 29.93 -8.03 -9.27
N LEU A 17 29.12 -9.06 -9.51
CA LEU A 17 28.82 -10.04 -8.48
C LEU A 17 30.09 -10.81 -8.10
N GLN A 18 30.27 -11.08 -6.84
CA GLN A 18 31.32 -11.99 -6.39
C GLN A 18 31.08 -13.40 -6.97
N GLU A 19 32.15 -14.07 -7.40
CA GLU A 19 32.03 -15.36 -8.07
C GLU A 19 31.37 -16.44 -7.21
N ASP A 20 31.57 -16.37 -5.90
CA ASP A 20 31.09 -17.35 -4.91
C ASP A 20 29.71 -16.97 -4.32
N SER A 21 29.09 -15.86 -4.73
CA SER A 21 27.85 -15.35 -4.13
C SER A 21 26.81 -15.02 -5.20
N LYS A 22 26.18 -16.06 -5.78
CA LYS A 22 25.21 -15.92 -6.89
C LYS A 22 23.86 -16.61 -6.60
N ALA A 23 23.51 -16.83 -5.33
CA ALA A 23 22.22 -17.39 -5.00
C ALA A 23 21.08 -16.37 -5.30
N ALA A 24 19.92 -16.85 -5.78
CA ALA A 24 18.81 -15.98 -6.16
C ALA A 24 18.31 -15.07 -5.03
N GLY A 25 18.36 -15.55 -3.79
CA GLY A 25 17.91 -14.80 -2.60
C GLY A 25 19.03 -14.07 -1.86
N ARG A 26 20.31 -14.25 -2.28
CA ARG A 26 21.46 -13.61 -1.63
C ARG A 26 22.65 -13.51 -2.57
N TRP A 27 23.21 -12.32 -2.69
CA TRP A 27 24.45 -12.10 -3.42
C TRP A 27 25.19 -10.88 -2.88
N GLU A 28 26.47 -10.83 -3.17
CA GLU A 28 27.35 -9.76 -2.76
C GLU A 28 28.01 -9.12 -3.98
N THR A 29 28.32 -7.84 -3.90
CA THR A 29 29.07 -7.13 -4.93
C THR A 29 30.55 -7.13 -4.61
N SER A 30 31.40 -6.95 -5.62
CA SER A 30 32.85 -6.82 -5.47
C SER A 30 33.31 -5.66 -4.57
N GLN A 31 32.41 -4.76 -4.22
CA GLN A 31 32.67 -3.60 -3.37
C GLN A 31 32.04 -3.74 -1.96
N GLY A 32 31.62 -4.93 -1.57
CA GLY A 32 31.08 -5.22 -0.24
C GLY A 32 29.59 -4.86 -0.05
N GLY A 33 28.85 -4.53 -1.12
CA GLY A 33 27.38 -4.42 -1.04
C GLY A 33 26.76 -5.81 -0.96
N GLU A 34 25.73 -5.98 -0.14
CA GLU A 34 24.98 -7.24 0.00
C GLU A 34 23.52 -7.03 -0.41
N TYR A 35 22.97 -7.96 -1.16
CA TYR A 35 21.53 -8.11 -1.39
C TYR A 35 21.04 -9.36 -0.67
N PHE A 36 19.91 -9.22 0.02
CA PHE A 36 19.26 -10.34 0.68
C PHE A 36 17.75 -10.24 0.52
N ALA A 37 17.10 -11.30 0.05
CA ALA A 37 15.66 -11.41 -0.07
C ALA A 37 15.11 -12.55 0.80
N ALA A 38 13.99 -12.29 1.47
CA ALA A 38 13.24 -13.26 2.24
C ALA A 38 11.75 -12.98 2.12
N GLY A 39 10.93 -14.02 2.18
CA GLY A 39 9.49 -13.86 2.28
C GLY A 39 9.06 -13.26 3.63
N VAL A 40 7.84 -12.74 3.69
CA VAL A 40 7.22 -12.28 4.94
C VAL A 40 7.22 -13.43 5.96
N GLY A 41 7.64 -13.14 7.19
CA GLY A 41 7.86 -14.17 8.23
C GLY A 41 9.17 -14.94 8.11
N GLY A 42 9.95 -14.75 7.04
CA GLY A 42 11.26 -15.39 6.88
C GLY A 42 12.29 -14.88 7.88
N ALA A 43 13.33 -15.69 8.13
CA ALA A 43 14.41 -15.36 9.05
C ALA A 43 15.32 -14.28 8.45
N ILE A 44 15.33 -13.11 9.07
CA ILE A 44 16.17 -11.94 8.71
C ILE A 44 17.13 -11.56 9.84
N THR A 45 17.30 -12.43 10.84
CA THR A 45 18.14 -12.17 12.01
C THR A 45 19.62 -12.04 11.64
N GLY A 46 20.32 -11.18 12.36
CA GLY A 46 21.78 -11.00 12.22
C GLY A 46 22.21 -10.15 11.03
N ARG A 47 21.28 -9.50 10.31
CA ARG A 47 21.59 -8.63 9.16
C ARG A 47 21.12 -7.20 9.42
N GLY A 48 21.99 -6.23 9.07
CA GLY A 48 21.62 -4.82 8.99
C GLY A 48 21.21 -4.47 7.56
N ALA A 49 20.46 -3.37 7.37
CA ALA A 49 20.07 -2.88 6.06
C ALA A 49 20.16 -1.37 6.00
N ASP A 50 20.73 -0.85 4.91
CA ASP A 50 20.73 0.57 4.56
C ASP A 50 19.52 0.93 3.69
N LEU A 51 18.97 -0.06 3.00
CA LEU A 51 17.74 0.04 2.22
C LEU A 51 16.89 -1.20 2.47
N LEU A 52 15.68 -1.00 2.95
CA LEU A 52 14.65 -2.03 3.06
C LEU A 52 13.62 -1.82 1.97
N ILE A 53 13.42 -2.84 1.14
CA ILE A 53 12.33 -2.86 0.16
C ILE A 53 11.35 -3.94 0.59
N ILE A 54 10.09 -3.57 0.73
CA ILE A 54 8.98 -4.47 1.00
C ILE A 54 8.08 -4.44 -0.23
N ASP A 55 7.90 -5.60 -0.84
CA ASP A 55 7.15 -5.76 -2.08
C ASP A 55 6.00 -6.73 -1.84
N ASP A 56 4.77 -6.25 -2.03
CA ASP A 56 3.51 -6.97 -1.86
C ASP A 56 3.47 -7.88 -0.61
N PRO A 57 3.54 -7.32 0.62
CA PRO A 57 3.61 -8.11 1.85
C PRO A 57 2.33 -8.88 2.18
N HIS A 58 1.23 -8.63 1.49
CA HIS A 58 -0.05 -9.29 1.66
C HIS A 58 -0.46 -10.06 0.40
N SER A 59 -0.99 -11.25 0.60
CA SER A 59 -1.68 -12.01 -0.44
C SER A 59 -3.18 -11.71 -0.45
N GLU A 60 -3.88 -12.14 -1.50
CA GLU A 60 -5.34 -12.06 -1.56
C GLU A 60 -6.02 -12.82 -0.41
N GLN A 61 -5.41 -13.92 0.05
CA GLN A 61 -5.92 -14.70 1.18
C GLN A 61 -5.78 -13.94 2.49
N ASP A 62 -4.67 -13.21 2.69
CA ASP A 62 -4.45 -12.39 3.87
C ASP A 62 -5.50 -11.27 3.97
N ALA A 63 -5.96 -10.74 2.83
CA ALA A 63 -6.99 -9.71 2.77
C ALA A 63 -8.33 -10.14 3.39
N LEU A 64 -8.58 -11.44 3.48
CA LEU A 64 -9.78 -12.02 4.07
C LEU A 64 -9.65 -12.25 5.59
N SER A 65 -8.46 -12.05 6.16
CA SER A 65 -8.15 -12.33 7.56
C SER A 65 -7.62 -11.09 8.29
N PRO A 66 -8.42 -10.49 9.19
CA PRO A 66 -7.94 -9.39 10.04
C PRO A 66 -6.66 -9.73 10.80
N THR A 67 -6.54 -10.96 11.27
CA THR A 67 -5.35 -11.46 11.98
C THR A 67 -4.12 -11.48 11.09
N ALA A 68 -4.26 -11.88 9.82
CA ALA A 68 -3.14 -11.87 8.88
C ALA A 68 -2.66 -10.44 8.58
N MET A 69 -3.58 -9.49 8.47
CA MET A 69 -3.24 -8.08 8.31
C MET A 69 -2.45 -7.53 9.51
N GLU A 70 -2.90 -7.83 10.73
CA GLU A 70 -2.20 -7.45 11.96
C GLU A 70 -0.82 -8.13 12.05
N SER A 71 -0.72 -9.40 11.70
CA SER A 71 0.55 -10.15 11.70
C SER A 71 1.60 -9.55 10.79
N ALA A 72 1.23 -9.00 9.64
CA ALA A 72 2.18 -8.32 8.75
C ALA A 72 2.75 -7.05 9.38
N TYR A 73 1.93 -6.30 10.11
CA TYR A 73 2.39 -5.13 10.85
C TYR A 73 3.31 -5.51 12.02
N GLU A 74 2.95 -6.55 12.78
CA GLU A 74 3.80 -7.09 13.85
C GLU A 74 5.14 -7.59 13.31
N TRP A 75 5.13 -8.34 12.20
CA TRP A 75 6.34 -8.77 11.51
C TRP A 75 7.21 -7.59 11.10
N TYR A 76 6.63 -6.56 10.50
CA TYR A 76 7.37 -5.36 10.11
C TYR A 76 8.05 -4.69 11.29
N THR A 77 7.31 -4.46 12.37
CA THR A 77 7.81 -3.73 13.54
C THR A 77 8.81 -4.53 14.37
N SER A 78 8.61 -5.83 14.51
CA SER A 78 9.48 -6.71 15.32
C SER A 78 10.73 -7.21 14.57
N GLY A 79 10.67 -7.29 13.25
CA GLY A 79 11.73 -7.83 12.40
C GLY A 79 12.40 -6.76 11.53
N PRO A 80 11.92 -6.50 10.30
CA PRO A 80 12.60 -5.69 9.31
C PRO A 80 12.94 -4.27 9.79
N ARG A 81 12.00 -3.59 10.47
CA ARG A 81 12.22 -2.23 10.97
C ARG A 81 13.39 -2.15 11.95
N GLN A 82 13.60 -3.19 12.75
CA GLN A 82 14.67 -3.25 13.75
C GLN A 82 16.05 -3.54 13.14
N ARG A 83 16.11 -3.82 11.85
CA ARG A 83 17.35 -4.13 11.12
C ARG A 83 17.94 -2.93 10.40
N LEU A 84 17.23 -1.82 10.39
CA LEU A 84 17.68 -0.64 9.69
C LEU A 84 18.85 0.03 10.41
N GLN A 85 19.86 0.35 9.62
CA GLN A 85 21.00 1.15 10.06
C GLN A 85 20.59 2.62 10.24
N PRO A 86 21.32 3.41 11.02
CA PRO A 86 21.08 4.84 11.13
C PRO A 86 21.07 5.52 9.75
N GLY A 87 20.02 6.22 9.41
CA GLY A 87 19.86 6.89 8.11
C GLY A 87 19.36 6.01 6.97
N ALA A 88 19.10 4.72 7.22
CA ALA A 88 18.53 3.81 6.24
C ALA A 88 17.20 4.30 5.68
N LYS A 89 16.85 3.81 4.51
CA LYS A 89 15.60 4.13 3.81
C LYS A 89 14.70 2.91 3.72
N ILE A 90 13.38 3.17 3.67
CA ILE A 90 12.37 2.15 3.48
C ILE A 90 11.57 2.50 2.22
N VAL A 91 11.35 1.50 1.38
CA VAL A 91 10.43 1.56 0.24
C VAL A 91 9.41 0.46 0.43
N LEU A 92 8.14 0.81 0.48
CA LEU A 92 7.03 -0.13 0.51
C LEU A 92 6.24 0.02 -0.79
N VAL A 93 6.15 -1.05 -1.54
CA VAL A 93 5.34 -1.16 -2.76
C VAL A 93 4.28 -2.22 -2.51
N MET A 94 3.02 -1.89 -2.68
CA MET A 94 1.95 -2.87 -2.54
C MET A 94 0.63 -2.38 -3.13
N THR A 95 -0.22 -3.31 -3.49
CA THR A 95 -1.64 -3.08 -3.72
C THR A 95 -2.35 -2.88 -2.38
N ARG A 96 -3.29 -1.96 -2.32
CA ARG A 96 -4.13 -1.76 -1.12
C ARG A 96 -5.19 -2.86 -1.04
N TRP A 97 -5.43 -3.35 0.17
CA TRP A 97 -6.42 -4.40 0.45
C TRP A 97 -7.49 -3.94 1.42
N SER A 98 -7.08 -3.26 2.48
CA SER A 98 -7.99 -2.73 3.51
C SER A 98 -7.36 -1.53 4.20
N GLN A 99 -8.14 -0.86 5.07
CA GLN A 99 -7.61 0.19 5.94
C GLN A 99 -6.65 -0.36 7.01
N LYS A 100 -6.67 -1.68 7.24
CA LYS A 100 -5.83 -2.37 8.23
C LYS A 100 -4.62 -3.09 7.59
N ASP A 101 -4.43 -2.96 6.28
CA ASP A 101 -3.22 -3.46 5.63
C ASP A 101 -1.96 -2.72 6.14
N LEU A 102 -0.78 -3.23 5.80
CA LEU A 102 0.48 -2.67 6.30
C LEU A 102 0.57 -1.17 6.01
N THR A 103 0.25 -0.72 4.79
CA THR A 103 0.24 0.71 4.44
C THR A 103 -0.73 1.50 5.31
N GLY A 104 -1.95 1.00 5.51
CA GLY A 104 -2.97 1.67 6.33
C GLY A 104 -2.51 1.84 7.77
N MET A 105 -1.88 0.82 8.35
CA MET A 105 -1.32 0.88 9.71
C MET A 105 -0.16 1.87 9.81
N LEU A 106 0.74 1.90 8.83
CA LEU A 106 1.87 2.83 8.80
C LEU A 106 1.40 4.29 8.66
N ILE A 107 0.47 4.58 7.75
CA ILE A 107 -0.12 5.91 7.57
C ILE A 107 -0.87 6.35 8.84
N LYS A 108 -1.57 5.44 9.50
CA LYS A 108 -2.24 5.75 10.77
C LYS A 108 -1.23 6.13 11.83
N ASN A 109 -0.12 5.40 11.94
CA ASN A 109 0.86 5.59 12.99
C ASN A 109 1.77 6.82 12.77
N GLN A 110 1.97 7.27 11.53
CA GLN A 110 2.74 8.50 11.26
C GLN A 110 2.11 9.78 11.84
N LYS A 111 0.88 9.71 12.34
CA LYS A 111 0.26 10.82 13.10
C LYS A 111 1.01 11.12 14.39
N GLU A 112 1.72 10.14 14.93
CA GLU A 112 2.64 10.32 16.03
C GLU A 112 3.92 11.03 15.53
N ALA A 113 4.24 12.20 16.08
CA ALA A 113 5.33 13.06 15.58
C ALA A 113 6.72 12.39 15.57
N LYS A 114 6.93 11.36 16.40
CA LYS A 114 8.20 10.62 16.49
C LYS A 114 8.19 9.30 15.66
N ALA A 115 7.08 8.96 15.06
CA ALA A 115 7.00 7.79 14.18
C ALA A 115 7.68 8.06 12.83
N ASP A 116 7.97 6.98 12.10
CA ASP A 116 8.47 7.10 10.73
C ASP A 116 7.47 7.89 9.88
N GLN A 117 7.98 8.88 9.15
CA GLN A 117 7.18 9.71 8.26
C GLN A 117 7.28 9.18 6.84
N TRP A 118 6.14 8.96 6.20
CA TRP A 118 6.02 8.33 4.89
C TRP A 118 5.64 9.36 3.84
N HIS A 119 6.35 9.34 2.74
CA HIS A 119 5.91 9.99 1.51
C HIS A 119 5.09 8.96 0.71
N VAL A 120 3.79 9.23 0.57
CA VAL A 120 2.86 8.32 -0.11
C VAL A 120 2.71 8.74 -1.55
N VAL A 121 2.89 7.78 -2.47
CA VAL A 121 2.62 7.95 -3.89
C VAL A 121 1.55 6.95 -4.28
N GLU A 122 0.44 7.42 -4.81
CA GLU A 122 -0.72 6.60 -5.18
C GLU A 122 -0.94 6.62 -6.68
N PHE A 123 -1.24 5.45 -7.23
CA PHE A 123 -1.58 5.25 -8.64
C PHE A 123 -2.97 4.61 -8.75
N PRO A 124 -4.06 5.39 -8.57
CA PRO A 124 -5.40 4.86 -8.79
C PRO A 124 -5.60 4.56 -10.28
N ALA A 125 -6.34 3.50 -10.60
CA ALA A 125 -6.58 3.08 -11.99
C ALA A 125 -7.23 4.20 -12.84
N ILE A 126 -8.09 5.01 -12.21
CA ILE A 126 -8.74 6.16 -12.83
C ILE A 126 -8.39 7.41 -12.02
N MET A 127 -7.69 8.33 -12.66
CA MET A 127 -7.43 9.67 -12.14
C MET A 127 -8.69 10.52 -12.28
N ASP A 128 -8.92 11.43 -11.34
CA ASP A 128 -10.05 12.36 -11.33
C ASP A 128 -11.43 11.66 -11.46
N HIS A 129 -11.53 10.45 -10.88
CA HIS A 129 -12.72 9.61 -10.94
C HIS A 129 -13.99 10.36 -10.48
N GLY A 130 -15.03 10.29 -11.30
CA GLY A 130 -16.30 10.97 -11.01
C GLY A 130 -16.37 12.42 -11.52
N SER A 131 -15.37 12.88 -12.24
CA SER A 131 -15.38 14.17 -12.95
C SER A 131 -15.36 13.98 -14.47
N ASP A 132 -15.62 15.07 -15.22
CA ASP A 132 -15.51 15.08 -16.69
C ASP A 132 -14.05 14.93 -17.18
N GLU A 133 -13.08 15.07 -16.27
CA GLU A 133 -11.64 14.92 -16.55
C GLU A 133 -11.12 13.51 -16.23
N ALA A 134 -12.02 12.57 -15.92
CA ALA A 134 -11.64 11.21 -15.56
C ALA A 134 -10.84 10.53 -16.68
N LYS A 135 -9.69 9.99 -16.32
CA LYS A 135 -8.79 9.31 -17.27
C LYS A 135 -8.05 8.15 -16.62
N PRO A 136 -7.71 7.10 -17.37
CA PRO A 136 -6.85 6.04 -16.86
C PRO A 136 -5.50 6.61 -16.42
N VAL A 137 -4.92 6.04 -15.35
CA VAL A 137 -3.55 6.40 -14.92
C VAL A 137 -2.51 6.01 -15.97
N TRP A 138 -2.81 4.98 -16.78
CA TRP A 138 -1.96 4.52 -17.88
C TRP A 138 -2.76 4.38 -19.18
N PRO A 139 -3.04 5.49 -19.88
CA PRO A 139 -3.95 5.53 -21.04
C PRO A 139 -3.42 4.79 -22.27
N GLU A 140 -2.11 4.53 -22.36
CA GLU A 140 -1.52 3.72 -23.43
C GLU A 140 -1.88 2.24 -23.30
N TYR A 141 -2.12 1.76 -22.10
CA TYR A 141 -2.43 0.36 -21.79
C TYR A 141 -3.92 0.15 -21.52
N TRP A 142 -4.56 0.98 -20.70
CA TRP A 142 -5.97 0.86 -20.33
C TRP A 142 -6.83 1.94 -20.99
N LYS A 143 -7.99 1.54 -21.50
CA LYS A 143 -9.04 2.47 -21.89
C LYS A 143 -10.07 2.61 -20.76
N LEU A 144 -10.67 3.80 -20.65
CA LEU A 144 -11.63 4.07 -19.57
C LEU A 144 -12.80 3.06 -19.57
N GLU A 145 -13.35 2.77 -20.74
CA GLU A 145 -14.44 1.80 -20.91
C GLU A 145 -14.07 0.38 -20.42
N GLU A 146 -12.81 -0.01 -20.55
CA GLU A 146 -12.32 -1.31 -20.07
C GLU A 146 -12.24 -1.33 -18.56
N LEU A 147 -11.76 -0.25 -17.94
CA LEU A 147 -11.73 -0.09 -16.49
C LEU A 147 -13.13 -0.05 -15.89
N GLU A 148 -14.08 0.61 -16.54
CA GLU A 148 -15.49 0.62 -16.14
C GLU A 148 -16.12 -0.78 -16.19
N LYS A 149 -15.78 -1.60 -17.17
CA LYS A 149 -16.20 -3.01 -17.22
C LYS A 149 -15.62 -3.81 -16.06
N VAL A 150 -14.35 -3.62 -15.75
CA VAL A 150 -13.72 -4.26 -14.57
C VAL A 150 -14.42 -3.82 -13.29
N GLN A 151 -14.68 -2.51 -13.14
CA GLN A 151 -15.41 -1.97 -12.00
C GLN A 151 -16.79 -2.61 -11.83
N ALA A 152 -17.53 -2.77 -12.92
CA ALA A 152 -18.85 -3.37 -12.90
C ALA A 152 -18.86 -4.86 -12.49
N THR A 153 -17.73 -5.56 -12.64
CA THR A 153 -17.60 -6.99 -12.27
C THR A 153 -17.14 -7.20 -10.83
N LEU A 154 -16.59 -6.18 -10.19
CA LEU A 154 -15.99 -6.30 -8.85
C LEU A 154 -16.94 -5.76 -7.76
N PRO A 155 -16.92 -6.35 -6.57
CA PRO A 155 -17.50 -5.71 -5.40
C PRO A 155 -16.89 -4.32 -5.18
N THR A 156 -17.71 -3.33 -4.85
CA THR A 156 -17.28 -1.94 -4.68
C THR A 156 -16.08 -1.79 -3.73
N GLY A 157 -16.06 -2.54 -2.63
CA GLY A 157 -14.95 -2.51 -1.68
C GLY A 157 -13.62 -2.99 -2.28
N LYS A 158 -13.65 -4.07 -3.11
CA LYS A 158 -12.47 -4.56 -3.82
C LYS A 158 -11.99 -3.57 -4.87
N TRP A 159 -12.90 -3.00 -5.65
CA TRP A 159 -12.57 -1.97 -6.61
C TRP A 159 -11.89 -0.77 -5.93
N ASN A 160 -12.50 -0.22 -4.89
CA ASN A 160 -11.96 0.92 -4.18
C ASN A 160 -10.58 0.63 -3.59
N ALA A 161 -10.38 -0.52 -2.99
CA ALA A 161 -9.09 -0.89 -2.40
C ALA A 161 -8.02 -1.13 -3.47
N GLN A 162 -8.22 -2.11 -4.33
CA GLN A 162 -7.17 -2.62 -5.20
C GLN A 162 -6.92 -1.75 -6.44
N TRP A 163 -7.98 -1.20 -7.03
CA TRP A 163 -7.87 -0.41 -8.24
C TRP A 163 -7.78 1.08 -7.98
N MET A 164 -8.53 1.58 -7.01
CA MET A 164 -8.52 3.01 -6.67
C MET A 164 -7.55 3.36 -5.53
N GLN A 165 -6.84 2.37 -4.97
CA GLN A 165 -5.89 2.53 -3.86
C GLN A 165 -6.50 3.20 -2.61
N ASN A 166 -7.83 3.22 -2.51
CA ASN A 166 -8.59 3.87 -1.45
C ASN A 166 -9.55 2.89 -0.75
N PRO A 167 -9.04 2.00 0.13
CA PRO A 167 -9.88 1.04 0.84
C PRO A 167 -10.88 1.76 1.74
N THR A 168 -12.15 1.43 1.56
CA THR A 168 -13.25 1.90 2.42
C THR A 168 -13.41 1.01 3.65
N ALA A 169 -13.91 1.54 4.77
CA ALA A 169 -14.24 0.75 5.93
C ALA A 169 -15.34 -0.26 5.59
N GLU A 170 -15.19 -1.51 6.04
CA GLU A 170 -16.22 -2.56 5.85
C GLU A 170 -17.58 -2.14 6.41
N GLU A 171 -17.58 -1.43 7.55
CA GLU A 171 -18.79 -0.90 8.18
C GLU A 171 -19.49 0.17 7.33
N GLY A 172 -18.76 0.93 6.52
CA GLY A 172 -19.33 1.93 5.60
C GLY A 172 -19.96 1.33 4.34
N ALA A 173 -19.66 0.06 4.03
CA ALA A 173 -20.25 -0.63 2.87
C ALA A 173 -21.66 -1.17 3.13
N ILE A 174 -22.07 -1.28 4.40
CA ILE A 174 -23.39 -1.80 4.80
C ILE A 174 -24.48 -0.76 4.56
N LEU A 175 -24.17 0.52 4.72
CA LEU A 175 -25.12 1.61 4.51
C LEU A 175 -24.77 2.37 3.23
N LYS A 176 -25.47 2.06 2.15
CA LYS A 176 -25.28 2.76 0.88
C LYS A 176 -25.82 4.17 0.97
N ARG A 177 -25.08 5.14 0.40
CA ARG A 177 -25.48 6.55 0.38
C ARG A 177 -26.85 6.78 -0.23
N GLU A 178 -27.22 6.00 -1.21
CA GLU A 178 -28.53 6.00 -1.87
C GLU A 178 -29.70 5.63 -0.95
N TRP A 179 -29.43 5.01 0.20
CA TRP A 179 -30.45 4.67 1.21
C TRP A 179 -30.74 5.82 2.16
N TRP A 180 -29.90 6.85 2.19
CA TRP A 180 -30.11 8.02 3.02
C TRP A 180 -31.10 8.96 2.32
N ARG A 181 -32.22 9.24 2.96
CA ARG A 181 -33.11 10.30 2.57
C ARG A 181 -32.67 11.57 3.27
N THR A 182 -32.36 12.60 2.50
CA THR A 182 -32.12 13.94 3.04
C THR A 182 -33.44 14.69 3.06
N TYR A 183 -33.72 15.32 4.18
CA TYR A 183 -34.90 16.19 4.37
C TYR A 183 -34.42 17.61 4.62
N THR A 184 -35.15 18.57 4.09
CA THR A 184 -35.01 19.97 4.51
C THR A 184 -35.64 20.16 5.89
N SER A 185 -35.25 21.23 6.60
CA SER A 185 -35.80 21.50 7.95
C SER A 185 -37.33 21.64 7.94
N GLU A 186 -37.94 22.00 6.81
CA GLU A 186 -39.36 22.18 6.62
C GLU A 186 -40.11 20.85 6.39
N GLU A 187 -39.42 19.83 5.95
CA GLU A 187 -39.97 18.47 5.70
C GLU A 187 -39.90 17.56 6.90
N ILE A 188 -39.22 17.97 7.97
CA ILE A 188 -39.11 17.16 9.20
C ILE A 188 -40.46 17.25 9.95
N PRO A 189 -41.14 16.11 10.19
CA PRO A 189 -42.36 16.12 10.98
C PRO A 189 -42.13 16.73 12.36
N PRO A 190 -43.04 17.52 12.92
CA PRO A 190 -42.84 18.23 14.17
C PRO A 190 -42.64 17.32 15.39
N VAL A 191 -42.87 16.03 15.28
CA VAL A 191 -42.58 15.02 16.33
C VAL A 191 -42.11 13.73 15.69
N SER A 192 -40.82 13.40 15.89
CA SER A 192 -40.26 12.08 15.57
C SER A 192 -39.75 11.43 16.84
N TYR A 193 -40.51 10.49 17.40
CA TYR A 193 -40.02 9.61 18.47
C TYR A 193 -39.40 8.37 17.85
N THR A 194 -38.10 8.40 17.62
CA THR A 194 -37.33 7.20 17.33
C THR A 194 -36.79 6.62 18.65
N HIS A 195 -37.51 5.66 19.21
CA HIS A 195 -36.95 4.83 20.28
C HIS A 195 -36.01 3.79 19.63
N LEU A 196 -34.74 4.10 19.57
CA LEU A 196 -33.70 3.10 19.37
C LEU A 196 -33.52 2.34 20.71
N ARG A 197 -34.18 1.18 20.85
CA ARG A 197 -33.81 0.20 21.86
C ARG A 197 -32.61 -0.59 21.30
N ALA A 198 -31.44 -0.39 21.93
CA ALA A 198 -30.35 -1.34 21.83
C ALA A 198 -30.75 -2.61 22.58
N HIS A 199 -30.71 -3.74 21.90
CA HIS A 199 -30.73 -5.07 22.48
C HIS A 199 -29.29 -5.60 22.55
#